data_e2cdd54d19abc9b886327481484f8d25
#
_entry.id   e2cdd54d19abc9b886327481484f8d25
#
_cell.length_a   1.000
_cell.length_b   1.000
_cell.length_c   1.000
_cell.angle_alpha   90.00
_cell.angle_beta   90.00
_cell.angle_gamma   90.00
#
_symmetry.space_group_name_H-M   'P 1'
#
loop_
_entity.id
_entity.type
_entity.pdbx_description
1 polymer ?
#
loop_
_entity_poly.entity_id
_entity_poly.type
_entity_poly.pdbx_seq_one_letter_code
_entity_poly.pdbx_strand_id
1 'polypeptide(L)'
;MLTEDQAQTDLGGTRLTMVPVEEFDPGLREMVAADDRTPLELGLLRVHAHRPSHAKAIVGLHAALWTDRLLPDRLLELVRLRIAFFNQCRTCMAVRYPGAIADGLTEDLVCSLEKPYESTELSEAERAAIRYGELLATDHLAINDDVYDDLRQHFTEEQIVELGSYCAFCVGFGRLGATWNMIEELPERFHQGEVATPWGGEAIALT
;
A
#
# COMPACT_ATOMS: atom_id res chain seq x y z
N MET A 1 31.86 17.69 -12.80
CA MET A 1 30.80 18.30 -13.62
C MET A 1 30.11 17.14 -14.30
N LEU A 2 29.10 16.59 -13.65
CA LEU A 2 28.25 15.54 -14.22
C LEU A 2 27.23 16.26 -15.07
N THR A 3 27.09 15.87 -16.31
CA THR A 3 26.19 16.47 -17.30
C THR A 3 24.75 16.18 -16.93
N GLU A 4 23.84 17.16 -17.11
CA GLU A 4 22.39 17.10 -16.88
C GLU A 4 21.64 16.07 -17.79
N ASP A 5 22.34 15.18 -18.43
CA ASP A 5 21.83 14.17 -19.34
C ASP A 5 21.84 12.76 -18.72
N GLN A 6 21.76 12.68 -17.40
CA GLN A 6 21.55 11.39 -16.72
C GLN A 6 20.07 11.03 -16.74
N ALA A 7 19.72 10.52 -17.93
CA ALA A 7 18.87 9.34 -18.03
C ALA A 7 17.64 9.41 -17.14
N GLN A 8 16.58 9.93 -17.69
CA GLN A 8 15.23 9.44 -17.42
C GLN A 8 15.31 7.90 -17.48
N THR A 9 15.48 7.27 -16.31
CA THR A 9 15.62 5.82 -16.24
C THR A 9 14.26 5.27 -16.62
N ASP A 10 14.11 4.77 -17.82
CA ASP A 10 12.97 3.99 -18.25
C ASP A 10 12.91 2.76 -17.31
N LEU A 11 11.87 2.66 -16.52
CA LEU A 11 11.70 1.59 -15.56
C LEU A 11 11.40 0.24 -16.21
N GLY A 12 11.22 0.22 -17.53
CA GLY A 12 10.75 -0.95 -18.26
C GLY A 12 9.29 -1.31 -17.94
N GLY A 13 8.78 -2.34 -18.57
CA GLY A 13 7.44 -2.88 -18.32
C GLY A 13 7.38 -3.86 -17.16
N THR A 14 6.19 -4.42 -16.95
CA THR A 14 5.93 -5.47 -15.97
C THR A 14 6.83 -6.67 -16.17
N ARG A 15 7.48 -7.14 -15.09
CA ARG A 15 8.51 -8.20 -15.15
C ARG A 15 7.96 -9.63 -15.22
N LEU A 16 6.71 -9.82 -14.84
CA LEU A 16 6.00 -11.09 -14.96
C LEU A 16 4.75 -10.88 -15.80
N THR A 17 4.36 -11.86 -16.59
CA THR A 17 3.13 -11.79 -17.38
C THR A 17 1.93 -11.71 -16.45
N MET A 18 0.97 -10.88 -16.83
CA MET A 18 -0.32 -10.79 -16.16
C MET A 18 -1.28 -11.77 -16.80
N VAL A 19 -1.95 -12.57 -15.99
CA VAL A 19 -3.00 -13.49 -16.47
C VAL A 19 -4.21 -12.65 -16.90
N PRO A 20 -4.72 -12.81 -18.13
CA PRO A 20 -5.97 -12.19 -18.55
C PRO A 20 -7.14 -12.63 -17.66
N VAL A 21 -8.11 -11.77 -17.44
CA VAL A 21 -9.27 -12.05 -16.55
C VAL A 21 -10.06 -13.27 -17.02
N GLU A 22 -10.21 -13.43 -18.34
CA GLU A 22 -10.88 -14.56 -18.97
C GLU A 22 -10.18 -15.92 -18.73
N GLU A 23 -8.89 -15.88 -18.37
CA GLU A 23 -8.07 -17.06 -18.06
C GLU A 23 -7.95 -17.32 -16.55
N PHE A 24 -8.56 -16.51 -15.70
CA PHE A 24 -8.57 -16.77 -14.27
C PHE A 24 -9.24 -18.10 -13.95
N ASP A 25 -8.71 -18.80 -12.95
CA ASP A 25 -9.42 -19.92 -12.33
C ASP A 25 -10.85 -19.48 -11.97
N PRO A 26 -11.88 -20.29 -12.33
CA PRO A 26 -13.27 -19.89 -12.15
C PRO A 26 -13.62 -19.47 -10.71
N GLY A 27 -13.12 -20.21 -9.72
CA GLY A 27 -13.37 -19.89 -8.33
C GLY A 27 -12.59 -18.67 -7.83
N LEU A 28 -11.44 -18.33 -8.42
CA LEU A 28 -10.75 -17.07 -8.15
C LEU A 28 -11.51 -15.90 -8.79
N ARG A 29 -11.95 -16.04 -10.03
CA ARG A 29 -12.70 -15.03 -10.79
C ARG A 29 -13.99 -14.63 -10.06
N GLU A 30 -14.75 -15.64 -9.59
CA GLU A 30 -15.96 -15.44 -8.79
C GLU A 30 -15.64 -14.75 -7.44
N MET A 31 -14.62 -15.26 -6.72
CA MET A 31 -14.24 -14.76 -5.39
C MET A 31 -13.95 -13.27 -5.37
N VAL A 32 -13.39 -12.73 -6.44
CA VAL A 32 -12.99 -11.33 -6.54
C VAL A 32 -13.91 -10.49 -7.44
N ALA A 33 -15.01 -11.06 -7.92
CA ALA A 33 -15.90 -10.40 -8.89
C ALA A 33 -15.12 -9.79 -10.06
N ALA A 34 -14.22 -10.57 -10.66
CA ALA A 34 -13.21 -10.07 -11.58
C ALA A 34 -13.80 -9.39 -12.83
N ASP A 35 -15.01 -9.78 -13.24
CA ASP A 35 -15.70 -9.23 -14.41
C ASP A 35 -16.21 -7.80 -14.20
N ASP A 36 -16.39 -7.39 -12.95
CA ASP A 36 -16.89 -6.08 -12.55
C ASP A 36 -15.75 -5.11 -12.17
N ARG A 37 -14.48 -5.56 -12.32
CA ARG A 37 -13.30 -4.78 -11.91
C ARG A 37 -12.43 -4.39 -13.08
N THR A 38 -11.87 -3.21 -12.98
CA THR A 38 -10.84 -2.73 -13.92
C THR A 38 -9.51 -3.46 -13.70
N PRO A 39 -8.60 -3.49 -14.70
CA PRO A 39 -7.27 -4.03 -14.54
C PRO A 39 -6.49 -3.44 -13.36
N LEU A 40 -6.66 -2.15 -13.08
CA LEU A 40 -6.02 -1.47 -11.95
C LEU A 40 -6.56 -1.96 -10.61
N GLU A 41 -7.87 -2.16 -10.46
CA GLU A 41 -8.49 -2.67 -9.24
C GLU A 41 -8.10 -4.13 -8.97
N LEU A 42 -7.90 -4.92 -10.01
CA LEU A 42 -7.35 -6.27 -9.90
C LEU A 42 -5.85 -6.23 -9.54
N GLY A 43 -5.15 -5.20 -9.98
CA GLY A 43 -3.78 -4.89 -9.59
C GLY A 43 -2.85 -6.12 -9.59
N LEU A 44 -2.17 -6.33 -8.48
CA LEU A 44 -1.20 -7.42 -8.29
C LEU A 44 -1.83 -8.82 -8.39
N LEU A 45 -3.16 -8.94 -8.26
CA LEU A 45 -3.86 -10.22 -8.35
C LEU A 45 -3.68 -10.87 -9.72
N ARG A 46 -3.55 -10.06 -10.80
CA ARG A 46 -3.31 -10.58 -12.16
C ARG A 46 -2.01 -11.40 -12.29
N VAL A 47 -1.02 -11.08 -11.48
CA VAL A 47 0.21 -11.89 -11.38
C VAL A 47 0.02 -13.07 -10.43
N HIS A 48 -0.63 -12.86 -9.29
CA HIS A 48 -0.94 -13.97 -8.37
C HIS A 48 -1.82 -15.06 -9.00
N ALA A 49 -2.62 -14.71 -10.02
CA ALA A 49 -3.51 -15.66 -10.72
C ALA A 49 -2.76 -16.81 -11.39
N HIS A 50 -1.45 -16.72 -11.64
CA HIS A 50 -0.62 -17.86 -12.04
C HIS A 50 -0.62 -19.00 -11.01
N ARG A 51 -1.00 -18.71 -9.75
CA ARG A 51 -1.10 -19.69 -8.66
C ARG A 51 -2.45 -19.54 -7.96
N PRO A 52 -3.55 -20.06 -8.56
CA PRO A 52 -4.91 -19.79 -8.09
C PRO A 52 -5.15 -20.14 -6.61
N SER A 53 -4.59 -21.25 -6.12
CA SER A 53 -4.73 -21.61 -4.70
C SER A 53 -4.07 -20.61 -3.74
N HIS A 54 -2.89 -20.08 -4.12
CA HIS A 54 -2.21 -19.04 -3.34
C HIS A 54 -2.96 -17.71 -3.46
N ALA A 55 -3.40 -17.35 -4.67
CA ALA A 55 -4.19 -16.14 -4.90
C ALA A 55 -5.45 -16.11 -4.03
N LYS A 56 -6.21 -17.21 -3.96
CA LYS A 56 -7.40 -17.31 -3.09
C LYS A 56 -7.06 -17.14 -1.61
N ALA A 57 -5.96 -17.71 -1.14
CA ALA A 57 -5.52 -17.56 0.25
C ALA A 57 -5.12 -16.09 0.57
N ILE A 58 -4.41 -15.44 -0.35
CA ILE A 58 -4.02 -14.03 -0.23
C ILE A 58 -5.26 -13.13 -0.24
N VAL A 59 -6.22 -13.38 -1.13
CA VAL A 59 -7.49 -12.64 -1.18
C VAL A 59 -8.28 -12.84 0.11
N GLY A 60 -8.31 -14.05 0.67
CA GLY A 60 -8.95 -14.32 1.95
C GLY A 60 -8.32 -13.55 3.11
N LEU A 61 -6.98 -13.53 3.18
CA LEU A 61 -6.26 -12.73 4.17
C LEU A 61 -6.50 -11.23 3.97
N HIS A 62 -6.40 -10.75 2.72
CA HIS A 62 -6.70 -9.36 2.40
C HIS A 62 -8.13 -8.99 2.83
N ALA A 63 -9.12 -9.80 2.49
CA ALA A 63 -10.51 -9.56 2.88
C ALA A 63 -10.65 -9.45 4.41
N ALA A 64 -10.05 -10.36 5.19
CA ALA A 64 -10.08 -10.29 6.64
C ALA A 64 -9.48 -8.98 7.18
N LEU A 65 -8.33 -8.56 6.64
CA LEU A 65 -7.67 -7.31 7.05
C LEU A 65 -8.43 -6.04 6.63
N TRP A 66 -9.33 -6.11 5.63
CA TRP A 66 -10.06 -4.95 5.10
C TRP A 66 -11.53 -4.88 5.51
N THR A 67 -12.12 -5.97 6.02
CA THR A 67 -13.55 -6.01 6.38
C THR A 67 -13.83 -6.15 7.87
N ASP A 68 -12.88 -6.69 8.65
CA ASP A 68 -13.01 -6.87 10.10
C ASP A 68 -12.01 -5.95 10.82
N ARG A 69 -12.31 -4.63 10.78
CA ARG A 69 -11.42 -3.58 11.28
C ARG A 69 -11.91 -3.00 12.59
N LEU A 70 -10.96 -2.77 13.50
CA LEU A 70 -11.11 -2.00 14.74
C LEU A 70 -10.48 -0.61 14.62
N LEU A 71 -9.53 -0.45 13.69
CA LEU A 71 -8.83 0.81 13.45
C LEU A 71 -9.53 1.61 12.34
N PRO A 72 -9.50 2.96 12.41
CA PRO A 72 -10.05 3.82 11.38
C PRO A 72 -9.42 3.57 10.00
N ASP A 73 -10.24 3.60 8.95
CA ASP A 73 -9.79 3.42 7.57
C ASP A 73 -8.75 4.46 7.14
N ARG A 74 -8.94 5.71 7.55
CA ARG A 74 -7.99 6.81 7.32
C ARG A 74 -6.63 6.51 7.94
N LEU A 75 -6.58 6.06 9.20
CA LEU A 75 -5.32 5.73 9.87
C LEU A 75 -4.58 4.63 9.14
N LEU A 76 -5.27 3.53 8.83
CA LEU A 76 -4.67 2.40 8.11
C LEU A 76 -4.16 2.80 6.72
N GLU A 77 -4.88 3.67 6.01
CA GLU A 77 -4.47 4.16 4.70
C GLU A 77 -3.21 5.04 4.78
N LEU A 78 -3.11 5.93 5.78
CA LEU A 78 -1.90 6.72 6.02
C LEU A 78 -0.68 5.83 6.26
N VAL A 79 -0.83 4.82 7.12
CA VAL A 79 0.22 3.82 7.39
C VAL A 79 0.59 3.06 6.11
N ARG A 80 -0.40 2.59 5.34
CA ARG A 80 -0.19 1.88 4.07
C ARG A 80 0.59 2.72 3.06
N LEU A 81 0.21 3.97 2.89
CA LEU A 81 0.88 4.89 1.95
C LEU A 81 2.33 5.15 2.36
N ARG A 82 2.59 5.30 3.66
CA ARG A 82 3.94 5.49 4.16
C ARG A 82 4.80 4.24 3.96
N ILE A 83 4.26 3.04 4.20
CA ILE A 83 4.92 1.77 3.89
C ILE A 83 5.13 1.62 2.36
N ALA A 84 4.16 1.99 1.55
CA ALA A 84 4.27 1.93 0.09
C ALA A 84 5.42 2.79 -0.44
N PHE A 85 5.66 3.95 0.16
CA PHE A 85 6.82 4.81 -0.13
C PHE A 85 8.14 4.07 0.14
N PHE A 86 8.33 3.47 1.31
CA PHE A 86 9.55 2.73 1.63
C PHE A 86 9.73 1.47 0.77
N ASN A 87 8.64 0.82 0.40
CA ASN A 87 8.66 -0.30 -0.52
C ASN A 87 8.93 0.10 -1.98
N GLN A 88 8.77 1.38 -2.34
CA GLN A 88 8.74 1.87 -3.72
C GLN A 88 7.71 1.11 -4.60
N CYS A 89 6.58 0.73 -3.98
CA CYS A 89 5.47 0.08 -4.67
C CYS A 89 4.61 1.14 -5.37
N ARG A 90 4.89 1.42 -6.63
CA ARG A 90 4.24 2.49 -7.41
C ARG A 90 2.73 2.30 -7.51
N THR A 91 2.28 1.09 -7.80
CA THR A 91 0.85 0.74 -7.78
C THR A 91 0.23 1.04 -6.42
N CYS A 92 0.91 0.64 -5.31
CA CYS A 92 0.41 0.87 -3.96
C CYS A 92 0.35 2.37 -3.62
N MET A 93 1.25 3.18 -4.14
CA MET A 93 1.27 4.64 -3.92
C MET A 93 0.21 5.39 -4.74
N ALA A 94 -0.15 4.87 -5.92
CA ALA A 94 -1.04 5.54 -6.85
C ALA A 94 -2.51 5.51 -6.41
N VAL A 95 -2.94 4.50 -5.66
CA VAL A 95 -4.35 4.26 -5.34
C VAL A 95 -4.75 4.82 -3.97
N ARG A 96 -6.05 5.18 -3.84
CA ARG A 96 -6.73 5.53 -2.59
C ARG A 96 -7.96 4.66 -2.42
N TYR A 97 -8.14 4.10 -1.23
CA TYR A 97 -9.30 3.28 -0.91
C TYR A 97 -10.51 4.13 -0.52
N PRO A 98 -11.72 3.79 -1.03
CA PRO A 98 -12.92 4.61 -0.80
C PRO A 98 -13.29 4.73 0.68
N GLY A 99 -13.07 3.72 1.50
CA GLY A 99 -13.30 3.77 2.94
C GLY A 99 -12.49 4.87 3.62
N ALA A 100 -11.21 5.00 3.27
CA ALA A 100 -10.34 6.04 3.82
C ALA A 100 -10.75 7.45 3.37
N ILE A 101 -11.17 7.61 2.10
CA ILE A 101 -11.70 8.88 1.60
C ILE A 101 -12.97 9.27 2.37
N ALA A 102 -13.87 8.32 2.57
CA ALA A 102 -15.09 8.52 3.36
C ALA A 102 -14.79 8.86 4.84
N ASP A 103 -13.69 8.34 5.38
CA ASP A 103 -13.18 8.62 6.75
C ASP A 103 -12.30 9.89 6.82
N GLY A 104 -12.33 10.74 5.80
CA GLY A 104 -11.72 12.05 5.80
C GLY A 104 -10.25 12.10 5.35
N LEU A 105 -9.77 11.09 4.62
CA LEU A 105 -8.48 11.18 3.93
C LEU A 105 -8.56 12.24 2.82
N THR A 106 -7.63 13.18 2.83
CA THR A 106 -7.45 14.19 1.78
C THR A 106 -6.04 14.12 1.21
N GLU A 107 -5.82 14.65 0.01
CA GLU A 107 -4.47 14.71 -0.57
C GLU A 107 -3.54 15.65 0.23
N ASP A 108 -4.06 16.69 0.85
CA ASP A 108 -3.29 17.57 1.77
C ASP A 108 -2.79 16.74 2.97
N LEU A 109 -3.65 15.89 3.53
CA LEU A 109 -3.25 14.98 4.61
C LEU A 109 -2.22 13.94 4.14
N VAL A 110 -2.35 13.42 2.91
CA VAL A 110 -1.34 12.53 2.32
C VAL A 110 0.00 13.27 2.15
N CYS A 111 0.00 14.56 1.80
CA CYS A 111 1.23 15.37 1.75
C CYS A 111 1.92 15.46 3.12
N SER A 112 1.19 15.39 4.22
CA SER A 112 1.78 15.34 5.56
C SER A 112 2.69 14.13 5.80
N LEU A 113 2.53 13.07 5.01
CA LEU A 113 3.38 11.88 5.08
C LEU A 113 4.82 12.12 4.60
N GLU A 114 5.13 13.21 3.94
CA GLU A 114 6.52 13.58 3.63
C GLU A 114 7.32 13.80 4.91
N LYS A 115 6.70 14.48 5.90
CA LYS A 115 7.28 14.75 7.21
C LYS A 115 6.26 14.54 8.33
N PRO A 116 5.88 13.29 8.61
CA PRO A 116 4.73 13.00 9.47
C PRO A 116 4.90 13.52 10.91
N TYR A 117 6.13 13.63 11.41
CA TYR A 117 6.42 14.07 12.76
C TYR A 117 6.43 15.61 12.92
N GLU A 118 6.47 16.35 11.81
CA GLU A 118 6.38 17.80 11.79
C GLU A 118 4.94 18.28 11.52
N SER A 119 4.04 17.38 11.07
CA SER A 119 2.68 17.74 10.67
C SER A 119 1.79 18.01 11.89
N THR A 120 1.01 19.06 11.83
CA THR A 120 -0.07 19.37 12.78
C THR A 120 -1.41 18.74 12.42
N GLU A 121 -1.54 18.21 11.20
CA GLU A 121 -2.76 17.60 10.67
C GLU A 121 -2.95 16.14 11.15
N LEU A 122 -1.86 15.49 11.57
CA LEU A 122 -1.87 14.13 12.07
C LEU A 122 -2.06 14.12 13.60
N SER A 123 -2.95 13.26 14.08
CA SER A 123 -3.10 12.99 15.51
C SER A 123 -1.90 12.24 16.08
N GLU A 124 -1.75 12.23 17.42
CA GLU A 124 -0.71 11.44 18.10
C GLU A 124 -0.84 9.95 17.78
N ALA A 125 -2.06 9.42 17.75
CA ALA A 125 -2.35 8.03 17.39
C ALA A 125 -1.89 7.71 15.96
N GLU A 126 -2.18 8.60 14.99
CA GLU A 126 -1.74 8.41 13.60
C GLU A 126 -0.22 8.46 13.49
N ARG A 127 0.46 9.38 14.20
CA ARG A 127 1.93 9.44 14.22
C ARG A 127 2.55 8.18 14.82
N ALA A 128 2.00 7.65 15.92
CA ALA A 128 2.47 6.42 16.54
C ALA A 128 2.30 5.22 15.60
N ALA A 129 1.15 5.09 14.94
CA ALA A 129 0.90 4.02 13.96
C ALA A 129 1.80 4.13 12.73
N ILE A 130 1.99 5.34 12.19
CA ILE A 130 2.90 5.60 11.06
C ILE A 130 4.34 5.23 11.45
N ARG A 131 4.80 5.64 12.64
CA ARG A 131 6.13 5.29 13.14
C ARG A 131 6.34 3.79 13.22
N TYR A 132 5.37 3.06 13.75
CA TYR A 132 5.42 1.60 13.82
C TYR A 132 5.53 0.98 12.42
N GLY A 133 4.70 1.42 11.47
CA GLY A 133 4.75 0.96 10.08
C GLY A 133 6.07 1.28 9.38
N GLU A 134 6.65 2.47 9.61
CA GLU A 134 7.98 2.85 9.11
C GLU A 134 9.06 1.91 9.63
N LEU A 135 9.10 1.70 10.94
CA LEU A 135 10.10 0.84 11.58
C LEU A 135 9.97 -0.59 11.05
N LEU A 136 8.75 -1.11 10.93
CA LEU A 136 8.54 -2.46 10.39
C LEU A 136 9.01 -2.58 8.93
N ALA A 137 8.88 -1.50 8.16
CA ALA A 137 9.33 -1.46 6.77
C ALA A 137 10.84 -1.22 6.61
N THR A 138 11.53 -0.60 7.58
CA THR A 138 12.90 -0.11 7.40
C THR A 138 13.90 -0.70 8.39
N ASP A 139 13.54 -0.77 9.66
CA ASP A 139 14.39 -1.22 10.77
C ASP A 139 13.54 -1.88 11.89
N HIS A 140 13.02 -3.06 11.63
CA HIS A 140 12.18 -3.76 12.59
C HIS A 140 12.87 -4.10 13.91
N LEU A 141 14.20 -4.14 13.95
CA LEU A 141 14.93 -4.39 15.19
C LEU A 141 14.94 -3.18 16.14
N ALA A 142 14.57 -2.00 15.65
CA ALA A 142 14.35 -0.82 16.47
C ALA A 142 12.95 -0.79 17.14
N ILE A 143 12.07 -1.74 16.81
CA ILE A 143 10.79 -1.90 17.51
C ILE A 143 11.05 -2.59 18.84
N ASN A 144 11.11 -1.80 19.90
CA ASN A 144 11.39 -2.20 21.26
C ASN A 144 10.16 -1.92 22.19
N ASP A 145 10.33 -2.10 23.50
CA ASP A 145 9.27 -1.90 24.49
C ASP A 145 8.74 -0.45 24.46
N ASP A 146 9.60 0.56 24.25
CA ASP A 146 9.20 1.96 24.21
C ASP A 146 8.23 2.24 23.04
N VAL A 147 8.41 1.57 21.89
CA VAL A 147 7.50 1.69 20.74
C VAL A 147 6.13 1.09 21.08
N TYR A 148 6.11 -0.07 21.74
CA TYR A 148 4.85 -0.68 22.17
C TYR A 148 4.18 0.10 23.30
N ASP A 149 4.94 0.71 24.21
CA ASP A 149 4.39 1.55 25.27
C ASP A 149 3.76 2.84 24.71
N ASP A 150 4.35 3.40 23.67
CA ASP A 150 3.77 4.52 22.91
C ASP A 150 2.45 4.09 22.23
N LEU A 151 2.43 2.95 21.53
CA LEU A 151 1.21 2.42 20.91
C LEU A 151 0.08 2.17 21.95
N ARG A 152 0.40 1.63 23.12
CA ARG A 152 -0.59 1.37 24.20
C ARG A 152 -1.22 2.64 24.77
N GLN A 153 -0.64 3.81 24.57
CA GLN A 153 -1.28 5.07 24.94
C GLN A 153 -2.48 5.41 24.05
N HIS A 154 -2.56 4.81 22.87
CA HIS A 154 -3.54 5.16 21.83
C HIS A 154 -4.42 3.98 21.41
N PHE A 155 -3.95 2.74 21.58
CA PHE A 155 -4.58 1.54 21.04
C PHE A 155 -4.69 0.42 22.08
N THR A 156 -5.74 -0.39 21.96
CA THR A 156 -5.85 -1.66 22.68
C THR A 156 -4.91 -2.71 22.11
N GLU A 157 -4.64 -3.78 22.85
CA GLU A 157 -3.82 -4.91 22.36
C GLU A 157 -4.41 -5.53 21.08
N GLU A 158 -5.74 -5.59 20.96
CA GLU A 158 -6.41 -6.10 19.74
C GLU A 158 -6.12 -5.19 18.53
N GLN A 159 -6.20 -3.88 18.72
CA GLN A 159 -5.87 -2.89 17.67
C GLN A 159 -4.38 -2.90 17.31
N ILE A 160 -3.48 -3.12 18.26
CA ILE A 160 -2.04 -3.26 17.99
C ILE A 160 -1.76 -4.52 17.18
N VAL A 161 -2.42 -5.64 17.47
CA VAL A 161 -2.32 -6.88 16.68
C VAL A 161 -2.85 -6.67 15.27
N GLU A 162 -3.99 -6.00 15.11
CA GLU A 162 -4.53 -5.62 13.79
C GLU A 162 -3.54 -4.76 13.01
N LEU A 163 -3.03 -3.68 13.62
CA LEU A 163 -2.03 -2.79 13.02
C LEU A 163 -0.80 -3.57 12.55
N GLY A 164 -0.26 -4.44 13.42
CA GLY A 164 0.91 -5.26 13.11
C GLY A 164 0.67 -6.19 11.92
N SER A 165 -0.48 -6.88 11.90
CA SER A 165 -0.86 -7.78 10.82
C SER A 165 -1.05 -7.04 9.49
N TYR A 166 -1.70 -5.88 9.54
CA TYR A 166 -1.89 -5.00 8.39
C TYR A 166 -0.55 -4.47 7.84
N CYS A 167 0.32 -3.97 8.72
CA CYS A 167 1.65 -3.51 8.33
C CYS A 167 2.49 -4.63 7.71
N ALA A 168 2.48 -5.83 8.30
CA ALA A 168 3.21 -6.99 7.76
C ALA A 168 2.73 -7.37 6.36
N PHE A 169 1.41 -7.37 6.13
CA PHE A 169 0.82 -7.55 4.81
C PHE A 169 1.31 -6.48 3.82
N CYS A 170 1.22 -5.22 4.19
CA CYS A 170 1.64 -4.09 3.34
C CYS A 170 3.15 -4.12 3.03
N VAL A 171 4.00 -4.46 4.00
CA VAL A 171 5.45 -4.58 3.80
C VAL A 171 5.75 -5.76 2.87
N GLY A 172 5.24 -6.96 3.16
CA GLY A 172 5.56 -8.17 2.41
C GLY A 172 5.04 -8.10 0.97
N PHE A 173 3.74 -7.91 0.79
CA PHE A 173 3.14 -7.91 -0.55
C PHE A 173 3.43 -6.62 -1.32
N GLY A 174 3.62 -5.49 -0.63
CA GLY A 174 4.04 -4.25 -1.28
C GLY A 174 5.46 -4.34 -1.86
N ARG A 175 6.41 -4.95 -1.16
CA ARG A 175 7.76 -5.21 -1.69
C ARG A 175 7.73 -6.19 -2.84
N LEU A 176 6.97 -7.26 -2.71
CA LEU A 176 6.80 -8.21 -3.80
C LEU A 176 6.23 -7.51 -5.05
N GLY A 177 5.16 -6.72 -4.88
CA GLY A 177 4.54 -5.95 -5.96
C GLY A 177 5.51 -4.93 -6.59
N ALA A 178 6.34 -4.26 -5.81
CA ALA A 178 7.37 -3.36 -6.32
C ALA A 178 8.36 -4.08 -7.24
N THR A 179 8.70 -5.35 -6.94
CA THR A 179 9.58 -6.15 -7.79
C THR A 179 8.96 -6.54 -9.11
N TRP A 180 7.63 -6.53 -9.23
CA TRP A 180 6.93 -6.87 -10.49
C TRP A 180 6.80 -5.69 -11.45
N ASN A 181 6.96 -4.47 -10.95
CA ASN A 181 6.98 -3.24 -11.73
C ASN A 181 5.74 -3.06 -12.62
N MET A 182 4.56 -3.24 -12.05
CA MET A 182 3.28 -3.07 -12.75
C MET A 182 2.89 -1.58 -12.77
N ILE A 183 3.28 -0.87 -13.81
CA ILE A 183 3.12 0.59 -13.92
C ILE A 183 2.29 1.04 -15.12
N GLU A 184 1.95 0.14 -16.06
CA GLU A 184 1.39 0.49 -17.37
C GLU A 184 0.06 1.27 -17.26
N GLU A 185 -0.74 1.02 -16.23
CA GLU A 185 -2.04 1.65 -16.01
C GLU A 185 -1.97 2.83 -15.02
N LEU A 186 -0.79 3.20 -14.59
CA LEU A 186 -0.60 4.27 -13.61
C LEU A 186 -0.45 5.65 -14.30
N PRO A 187 -0.73 6.75 -13.57
CA PRO A 187 -0.38 8.09 -14.05
C PRO A 187 1.11 8.23 -14.38
N GLU A 188 1.41 9.07 -15.36
CA GLU A 188 2.76 9.26 -15.92
C GLU A 188 3.84 9.52 -14.86
N ARG A 189 3.51 10.24 -13.77
CA ARG A 189 4.44 10.51 -12.67
C ARG A 189 5.00 9.25 -11.99
N PHE A 190 4.33 8.10 -12.16
CA PHE A 190 4.79 6.82 -11.62
C PHE A 190 5.63 6.00 -12.62
N HIS A 191 5.75 6.45 -13.87
CA HIS A 191 6.54 5.75 -14.89
C HIS A 191 8.01 6.15 -14.87
N GLN A 192 8.35 7.28 -14.26
CA GLN A 192 9.68 7.89 -14.34
C GLN A 192 10.31 8.09 -12.96
N GLY A 193 11.62 8.29 -12.95
CA GLY A 193 12.41 8.63 -11.77
C GLY A 193 12.79 7.43 -10.90
N GLU A 194 13.86 7.59 -10.12
CA GLU A 194 14.35 6.55 -9.22
C GLU A 194 13.44 6.35 -8.01
N VAL A 195 12.91 7.44 -7.46
CA VAL A 195 12.06 7.43 -6.27
C VAL A 195 10.71 8.07 -6.58
N ALA A 196 9.64 7.30 -6.37
CA ALA A 196 8.27 7.82 -6.43
C ALA A 196 7.76 8.15 -5.03
N THR A 197 6.75 9.04 -4.95
CA THR A 197 6.09 9.40 -3.71
C THR A 197 4.57 9.22 -3.81
N PRO A 198 3.86 8.86 -2.72
CA PRO A 198 2.41 8.82 -2.72
C PRO A 198 1.76 10.21 -2.62
N TRP A 199 2.54 11.24 -2.26
CA TRP A 199 2.12 12.64 -2.13
C TRP A 199 2.58 13.51 -3.30
N GLY A 200 2.04 14.74 -3.38
CA GLY A 200 2.49 15.76 -4.32
C GLY A 200 1.96 15.59 -5.75
N GLY A 201 0.87 14.88 -5.97
CA GLY A 201 0.30 14.75 -7.30
C GLY A 201 -0.94 13.90 -7.40
N GLU A 202 -1.37 13.66 -8.63
CA GLU A 202 -2.57 12.91 -8.96
C GLU A 202 -2.57 11.48 -8.40
N ALA A 203 -3.68 11.08 -7.79
CA ALA A 203 -3.94 9.75 -7.26
C ALA A 203 -5.24 9.19 -7.87
N ILE A 204 -5.43 7.88 -7.75
CA ILE A 204 -6.58 7.16 -8.30
C ILE A 204 -7.45 6.68 -7.15
N ALA A 205 -8.65 7.23 -7.02
CA ALA A 205 -9.66 6.69 -6.13
C ALA A 205 -10.21 5.39 -6.72
N LEU A 206 -10.14 4.30 -5.97
CA LEU A 206 -10.80 3.04 -6.33
C LEU A 206 -12.31 3.16 -6.07
N THR A 207 -13.11 2.35 -6.78
CA THR A 207 -14.58 2.36 -6.69
C THR A 207 -15.13 1.11 -6.02
#